data_911811436d0247a68d051e82cb54f1fb
#
_entry.id   911811436d0247a68d051e82cb54f1fb
#
_cell.length_a   1.000
_cell.length_b   1.000
_cell.length_c   1.000
_cell.angle_alpha   90.00
_cell.angle_beta   90.00
_cell.angle_gamma   90.00
#
_symmetry.space_group_name_H-M   'P 1'
#
loop_
_entity.id
_entity.type
_entity.pdbx_description
1 polymer ?
#
loop_
_entity_poly.entity_id
_entity_poly.type
_entity_poly.pdbx_seq_one_letter_code
_entity_poly.pdbx_strand_id
1 'polypeptide(L)'
;MPDSLSFAHSAERNALRRELRARRRALPAAARIAGADALATRLFALPFFPAKGYVAGYWAMDGEIGLHSWQLRLPPGLVYCLPVLADDETLRFAPWRPGDELVTNRYGIPEPDVDPRASLTATDM
;
A
#
# COMPACT_ATOMS: atom_id res chain seq x y z
N MET A 1 -19.82 -23.94 16.50
CA MET A 1 -20.95 -23.35 15.76
C MET A 1 -20.78 -21.85 15.66
N PRO A 2 -20.80 -21.29 14.44
CA PRO A 2 -20.63 -19.82 14.34
C PRO A 2 -21.81 -19.14 15.00
N ASP A 3 -21.49 -18.12 15.76
CA ASP A 3 -22.44 -17.26 16.42
C ASP A 3 -23.19 -16.42 15.37
N SER A 4 -24.50 -16.32 15.46
CA SER A 4 -25.30 -15.49 14.57
C SER A 4 -24.90 -14.02 14.61
N LEU A 5 -24.41 -13.53 15.77
CA LEU A 5 -23.86 -12.18 15.90
C LEU A 5 -22.57 -12.01 15.08
N SER A 6 -21.73 -13.04 15.02
CA SER A 6 -20.51 -13.01 14.18
C SER A 6 -20.86 -12.90 12.71
N PHE A 7 -21.88 -13.60 12.23
CA PHE A 7 -22.33 -13.49 10.85
C PHE A 7 -22.91 -12.11 10.56
N ALA A 8 -23.74 -11.58 11.46
CA ALA A 8 -24.30 -10.24 11.31
C ALA A 8 -23.21 -9.18 11.24
N HIS A 9 -22.23 -9.22 12.17
CA HIS A 9 -21.11 -8.29 12.19
C HIS A 9 -20.25 -8.40 10.94
N SER A 10 -20.01 -9.62 10.43
CA SER A 10 -19.26 -9.81 9.19
C SER A 10 -20.01 -9.25 7.98
N ALA A 11 -21.33 -9.45 7.90
CA ALA A 11 -22.14 -8.91 6.83
C ALA A 11 -22.18 -7.38 6.87
N GLU A 12 -22.36 -6.80 8.05
CA GLU A 12 -22.33 -5.36 8.24
C GLU A 12 -20.97 -4.77 7.86
N ARG A 13 -19.89 -5.39 8.27
CA ARG A 13 -18.53 -4.98 7.95
C ARG A 13 -18.27 -5.03 6.45
N ASN A 14 -18.70 -6.10 5.80
CA ASN A 14 -18.55 -6.25 4.35
C ASN A 14 -19.37 -5.22 3.58
N ALA A 15 -20.59 -4.92 4.05
CA ALA A 15 -21.43 -3.88 3.47
C ALA A 15 -20.77 -2.51 3.60
N LEU A 16 -20.20 -2.20 4.75
CA LEU A 16 -19.49 -0.95 5.00
C LEU A 16 -18.26 -0.84 4.09
N ARG A 17 -17.49 -1.91 3.95
CA ARG A 17 -16.33 -1.94 3.04
C ARG A 17 -16.74 -1.65 1.60
N ARG A 18 -17.82 -2.24 1.12
CA ARG A 18 -18.33 -1.99 -0.23
C ARG A 18 -18.75 -0.54 -0.40
N GLU A 19 -19.45 0.01 0.58
CA GLU A 19 -19.89 1.41 0.56
C GLU A 19 -18.69 2.37 0.51
N LEU A 20 -17.71 2.17 1.38
CA LEU A 20 -16.52 3.01 1.43
C LEU A 20 -15.68 2.90 0.17
N ARG A 21 -15.56 1.70 -0.39
CA ARG A 21 -14.89 1.49 -1.67
C ARG A 21 -15.59 2.24 -2.80
N ALA A 22 -16.91 2.19 -2.84
CA ALA A 22 -17.70 2.93 -3.83
C ALA A 22 -17.50 4.43 -3.69
N ARG A 23 -17.47 4.96 -2.47
CA ARG A 23 -17.20 6.37 -2.20
C ARG A 23 -15.79 6.77 -2.67
N ARG A 24 -14.79 5.96 -2.41
CA ARG A 24 -13.42 6.22 -2.88
C ARG A 24 -13.35 6.27 -4.39
N ARG A 25 -13.98 5.31 -5.07
CA ARG A 25 -14.00 5.25 -6.54
C ARG A 25 -14.74 6.43 -7.16
N ALA A 26 -15.71 6.98 -6.46
CA ALA A 26 -16.51 8.11 -6.93
C ALA A 26 -15.81 9.46 -6.80
N LEU A 27 -14.68 9.52 -6.07
CA LEU A 27 -13.93 10.77 -5.95
C LEU A 27 -13.39 11.21 -7.31
N PRO A 28 -13.51 12.50 -7.65
CA PRO A 28 -12.93 13.03 -8.89
C PRO A 28 -11.41 12.89 -8.93
N ALA A 29 -10.84 12.73 -10.11
CA ALA A 29 -9.38 12.61 -10.28
C ALA A 29 -8.63 13.78 -9.65
N ALA A 30 -9.13 15.01 -9.80
CA ALA A 30 -8.51 16.18 -9.20
C ALA A 30 -8.44 16.09 -7.66
N ALA A 31 -9.51 15.58 -7.03
CA ALA A 31 -9.52 15.40 -5.58
C ALA A 31 -8.52 14.32 -5.13
N ARG A 32 -8.38 13.25 -5.89
CA ARG A 32 -7.42 12.18 -5.61
C ARG A 32 -5.98 12.68 -5.71
N ILE A 33 -5.68 13.46 -6.74
CA ILE A 33 -4.34 14.03 -6.95
C ILE A 33 -4.02 15.00 -5.81
N ALA A 34 -4.93 15.91 -5.50
CA ALA A 34 -4.75 16.86 -4.41
C ALA A 34 -4.57 16.16 -3.06
N GLY A 35 -5.34 15.09 -2.81
CA GLY A 35 -5.23 14.31 -1.59
C GLY A 35 -3.89 13.60 -1.48
N ALA A 36 -3.39 13.02 -2.57
CA ALA A 36 -2.10 12.35 -2.59
C ALA A 36 -0.95 13.34 -2.35
N ASP A 37 -1.02 14.53 -2.94
CA ASP A 37 -0.02 15.58 -2.71
C ASP A 37 -0.04 16.08 -1.27
N ALA A 38 -1.23 16.28 -0.71
CA ALA A 38 -1.38 16.69 0.70
C ALA A 38 -0.84 15.62 1.65
N LEU A 39 -1.12 14.34 1.37
CA LEU A 39 -0.58 13.23 2.16
C LEU A 39 0.94 13.22 2.13
N ALA A 40 1.54 13.37 0.95
CA ALA A 40 2.99 13.39 0.80
C ALA A 40 3.61 14.53 1.64
N THR A 41 3.03 15.70 1.60
CA THR A 41 3.49 16.83 2.41
C THR A 41 3.44 16.54 3.89
N ARG A 42 2.36 15.92 4.37
CA ARG A 42 2.21 15.56 5.78
C ARG A 42 3.19 14.46 6.21
N LEU A 43 3.45 13.48 5.35
CA LEU A 43 4.42 12.43 5.64
C LEU A 43 5.83 12.99 5.82
N PHE A 44 6.24 13.92 4.95
CA PHE A 44 7.55 14.57 5.09
C PHE A 44 7.65 15.48 6.32
N ALA A 45 6.53 15.96 6.82
CA ALA A 45 6.50 16.82 8.00
C ALA A 45 6.52 16.05 9.32
N LEU A 46 6.44 14.72 9.30
CA LEU A 46 6.51 13.90 10.51
C LEU A 46 7.88 14.07 11.18
N PRO A 47 7.91 14.31 12.51
CA PRO A 47 9.18 14.56 13.20
C PRO A 47 10.12 13.36 13.23
N PHE A 48 9.58 12.15 13.04
CA PHE A 48 10.35 10.90 13.01
C PHE A 48 10.57 10.38 11.59
N PHE A 49 10.33 11.19 10.56
CA PHE A 49 10.54 10.75 9.19
C PHE A 49 12.02 10.45 8.96
N PRO A 50 12.36 9.24 8.44
CA PRO A 50 13.76 8.84 8.32
C PRO A 50 14.48 9.60 7.22
N ALA A 51 15.82 9.76 7.38
CA ALA A 51 16.68 10.37 6.38
C ALA A 51 17.30 9.35 5.44
N LYS A 52 17.37 8.08 5.85
CA LYS A 52 17.99 7.01 5.07
C LYS A 52 17.38 5.67 5.45
N GLY A 53 17.57 4.67 4.60
CA GLY A 53 17.10 3.31 4.82
C GLY A 53 15.95 2.96 3.90
N TYR A 54 15.10 2.04 4.35
CA TYR A 54 13.98 1.54 3.57
C TYR A 54 12.66 2.11 4.08
N VAL A 55 11.79 2.47 3.16
CA VAL A 55 10.41 2.84 3.49
C VAL A 55 9.46 1.96 2.70
N ALA A 56 8.39 1.52 3.34
CA ALA A 56 7.39 0.69 2.71
C ALA A 56 6.19 1.54 2.28
N GLY A 57 5.80 1.37 1.03
CA GLY A 57 4.55 1.91 0.52
C GLY A 57 3.58 0.78 0.18
N TYR A 58 2.65 1.05 -0.69
CA TYR A 58 1.71 0.07 -1.21
C TYR A 58 1.30 0.45 -2.63
N TRP A 59 0.80 -0.53 -3.37
CA TRP A 59 0.20 -0.27 -4.66
C TRP A 59 -1.28 0.08 -4.47
N ALA A 60 -1.67 1.30 -4.81
CA ALA A 60 -3.04 1.77 -4.61
C ALA A 60 -4.01 1.03 -5.55
N MET A 61 -5.07 0.48 -4.96
CA MET A 61 -6.12 -0.26 -5.65
C MET A 61 -7.48 0.29 -5.22
N ASP A 62 -8.49 0.08 -6.05
CA ASP A 62 -9.88 0.39 -5.67
C ASP A 62 -10.11 1.83 -5.20
N GLY A 63 -9.45 2.78 -5.82
CA GLY A 63 -9.60 4.19 -5.46
C GLY A 63 -8.88 4.58 -4.18
N GLU A 64 -8.01 3.72 -3.64
CA GLU A 64 -7.16 4.07 -2.52
C GLU A 64 -6.29 5.27 -2.83
N ILE A 65 -5.92 6.05 -1.81
CA ILE A 65 -5.03 7.18 -2.00
C ILE A 65 -3.66 6.71 -2.46
N GLY A 66 -3.12 7.33 -3.52
CA GLY A 66 -1.83 6.94 -4.07
C GLY A 66 -0.65 7.54 -3.32
N LEU A 67 0.48 6.83 -3.34
CA LEU A 67 1.73 7.29 -2.75
C LEU A 67 2.74 7.77 -3.80
N HIS A 68 2.33 7.86 -5.06
CA HIS A 68 3.23 8.20 -6.16
C HIS A 68 3.93 9.55 -5.96
N SER A 69 3.19 10.58 -5.56
CA SER A 69 3.75 11.90 -5.28
C SER A 69 4.80 11.85 -4.16
N TRP A 70 4.54 11.09 -3.11
CA TRP A 70 5.47 10.87 -2.02
C TRP A 70 6.72 10.13 -2.49
N GLN A 71 6.52 9.05 -3.23
CA GLN A 71 7.61 8.21 -3.77
C GLN A 71 8.58 9.03 -4.62
N LEU A 72 8.05 9.87 -5.52
CA LEU A 72 8.88 10.68 -6.42
C LEU A 72 9.69 11.75 -5.68
N ARG A 73 9.26 12.17 -4.51
CA ARG A 73 9.92 13.22 -3.72
C ARG A 73 10.78 12.70 -2.59
N LEU A 74 10.94 11.36 -2.47
CA LEU A 74 11.79 10.79 -1.42
C LEU A 74 13.23 11.23 -1.57
N PRO A 75 13.93 11.55 -0.43
CA PRO A 75 15.35 11.85 -0.47
C PRO A 75 16.18 10.69 -1.02
N PRO A 76 17.35 10.96 -1.63
CA PRO A 76 18.17 9.90 -2.24
C PRO A 76 18.61 8.79 -1.30
N GLY A 77 18.66 9.08 0.02
CA GLY A 77 19.04 8.09 1.01
C GLY A 77 17.95 7.06 1.35
N LEU A 78 16.72 7.25 0.83
CA LEU A 78 15.61 6.36 1.10
C LEU A 78 15.32 5.48 -0.09
N VAL A 79 15.07 4.18 0.19
CA VAL A 79 14.71 3.18 -0.81
C VAL A 79 13.24 2.82 -0.61
N TYR A 80 12.43 3.07 -1.62
CA TYR A 80 10.99 2.75 -1.60
C TYR A 80 10.79 1.28 -1.87
N CYS A 81 9.99 0.62 -1.02
CA CYS A 81 9.68 -0.79 -1.16
C CYS A 81 8.19 -1.00 -1.31
N LEU A 82 7.83 -2.01 -2.11
CA LEU A 82 6.45 -2.49 -2.22
C LEU A 82 6.33 -3.85 -1.53
N PRO A 83 5.13 -4.16 -1.00
CA PRO A 83 4.89 -5.47 -0.41
C PRO A 83 4.97 -6.59 -1.45
N VAL A 84 5.53 -7.72 -1.04
CA VAL A 84 5.58 -8.97 -1.79
C VAL A 84 4.98 -10.05 -0.93
N LEU A 85 4.01 -10.79 -1.48
CA LEU A 85 3.34 -11.86 -0.76
C LEU A 85 4.17 -13.14 -0.82
N ALA A 86 4.60 -13.63 0.34
CA ALA A 86 5.31 -14.89 0.44
C ALA A 86 4.35 -16.07 0.49
N ASP A 87 4.87 -17.29 0.24
CA ASP A 87 4.07 -18.51 0.20
C ASP A 87 3.41 -18.84 1.55
N ASP A 88 4.02 -18.39 2.65
CA ASP A 88 3.49 -18.56 4.00
C ASP A 88 2.48 -17.48 4.40
N GLU A 89 2.01 -16.70 3.42
CA GLU A 89 1.06 -15.59 3.58
C GLU A 89 1.60 -14.41 4.38
N THR A 90 2.89 -14.38 4.69
CA THR A 90 3.51 -13.18 5.27
C THR A 90 3.84 -12.18 4.19
N LEU A 91 3.91 -10.91 4.57
CA LEU A 91 4.38 -9.86 3.69
C LEU A 91 5.89 -9.72 3.83
N ARG A 92 6.55 -9.67 2.67
CA ARG A 92 7.92 -9.24 2.52
C ARG A 92 7.92 -7.91 1.80
N PHE A 93 9.06 -7.30 1.65
CA PHE A 93 9.18 -5.98 1.03
C PHE A 93 10.36 -5.98 0.07
N ALA A 94 10.16 -5.42 -1.11
CA ALA A 94 11.21 -5.38 -2.11
C ALA A 94 11.35 -3.96 -2.67
N PRO A 95 12.58 -3.47 -2.85
CA PRO A 95 12.82 -2.20 -3.52
C PRO A 95 12.14 -2.16 -4.88
N TRP A 96 11.50 -1.07 -5.19
CA TRP A 96 10.84 -0.89 -6.48
C TRP A 96 10.92 0.57 -6.91
N ARG A 97 11.25 0.78 -8.17
CA ARG A 97 11.28 2.09 -8.81
C ARG A 97 10.29 2.10 -9.96
N PRO A 98 9.69 3.26 -10.30
CA PRO A 98 8.86 3.35 -11.49
C PRO A 98 9.61 2.83 -12.72
N GLY A 99 8.96 1.91 -13.46
CA GLY A 99 9.56 1.24 -14.60
C GLY A 99 10.08 -0.16 -14.32
N ASP A 100 10.31 -0.54 -13.06
CA ASP A 100 10.67 -1.91 -12.72
C ASP A 100 9.47 -2.83 -12.96
N GLU A 101 9.76 -4.07 -13.36
CA GLU A 101 8.72 -5.05 -13.67
C GLU A 101 7.87 -5.40 -12.44
N LEU A 102 6.58 -5.61 -12.71
CA LEU A 102 5.61 -6.04 -11.73
C LEU A 102 4.95 -7.34 -12.20
N VAL A 103 4.60 -8.19 -11.25
CA VAL A 103 3.74 -9.36 -11.48
C VAL A 103 2.51 -9.24 -10.62
N THR A 104 1.41 -9.83 -11.05
CA THR A 104 0.17 -9.83 -10.29
C THR A 104 0.13 -11.04 -9.37
N ASN A 105 -0.05 -10.81 -8.07
CA ASN A 105 -0.16 -11.90 -7.10
C ASN A 105 -1.56 -12.53 -7.10
N ARG A 106 -1.77 -13.55 -6.25
CA ARG A 106 -3.03 -14.28 -6.19
C ARG A 106 -4.23 -13.44 -5.73
N TYR A 107 -4.00 -12.27 -5.17
CA TYR A 107 -5.06 -11.33 -4.79
C TYR A 107 -5.30 -10.24 -5.84
N GLY A 108 -4.68 -10.36 -7.01
CA GLY A 108 -4.83 -9.38 -8.08
C GLY A 108 -4.05 -8.09 -7.87
N ILE A 109 -3.10 -8.08 -6.95
CA ILE A 109 -2.31 -6.89 -6.63
C ILE A 109 -0.95 -6.97 -7.32
N PRO A 110 -0.55 -5.93 -8.06
CA PRO A 110 0.81 -5.85 -8.61
C PRO A 110 1.86 -5.83 -7.51
N GLU A 111 2.92 -6.59 -7.70
CA GLU A 111 4.06 -6.63 -6.79
C GLU A 111 5.36 -6.76 -7.58
N PRO A 112 6.51 -6.35 -7.03
CA PRO A 112 7.79 -6.53 -7.70
C PRO A 112 8.05 -7.98 -8.10
N ASP A 113 8.60 -8.19 -9.29
CA ASP A 113 8.94 -9.52 -9.79
C ASP A 113 10.27 -9.98 -9.19
N VAL A 114 10.21 -10.44 -7.96
CA VAL A 114 11.36 -10.89 -7.16
C VAL A 114 11.01 -12.15 -6.39
N ASP A 115 12.03 -12.89 -5.95
CA ASP A 115 11.81 -14.03 -5.05
C ASP A 115 11.44 -13.50 -3.65
N PRO A 116 10.23 -13.81 -3.13
CA PRO A 116 9.84 -13.36 -1.79
C PRO A 116 10.81 -13.79 -0.69
N ARG A 117 11.47 -14.94 -0.86
CA ARG A 117 12.44 -15.46 0.12
C ARG A 117 13.70 -14.61 0.20
N ALA A 118 14.03 -13.89 -0.89
CA ALA A 118 15.17 -12.98 -0.95
C ALA A 118 14.81 -11.55 -0.58
N SER A 119 13.54 -11.30 -0.27
CA SER A 119 13.03 -9.96 0.03
C SER A 119 13.15 -9.63 1.52
N LEU A 120 13.06 -8.35 1.84
CA LEU A 120 13.20 -7.85 3.20
C LEU A 120 12.01 -8.24 4.07
N THR A 121 12.26 -8.51 5.34
CA THR A 121 11.20 -8.62 6.34
C THR A 121 10.92 -7.24 6.95
N ALA A 122 9.82 -7.11 7.69
CA ALA A 122 9.51 -5.87 8.38
C ALA A 122 10.60 -5.45 9.36
N THR A 123 11.31 -6.43 9.94
CA THR A 123 12.40 -6.16 10.89
C THR A 123 13.70 -5.72 10.21
N ASP A 124 13.83 -5.94 8.91
CA ASP A 124 14.99 -5.50 8.14
C ASP A 124 14.89 -4.02 7.73
N MET A 125 13.74 -3.42 7.95
CA MET A 125 13.43 -2.07 7.50
C MET A 125 13.55 -0.98 8.62
#